data_29c6b4b3642704f4473fd35f0d0236b5
#
_entry.id   29c6b4b3642704f4473fd35f0d0236b5
#
_cell.length_a   1.000
_cell.length_b   1.000
_cell.length_c   1.000
_cell.angle_alpha   90.00
_cell.angle_beta   90.00
_cell.angle_gamma   90.00
#
_symmetry.space_group_name_H-M   'P 1'
#
loop_
_entity.id
_entity.type
_entity.pdbx_description
1 polymer ?
#
loop_
_entity_poly.entity_id
_entity_poly.type
_entity_poly.pdbx_seq_one_letter_code
_entity_poly.pdbx_strand_id
1 'polypeptide(L)'
;MARHPARGFEPRAGMVITVSGFYNEVMEDAEKNWFQHAISVLTYNRNQRVWSVIVTLFGDLVQGHGDKISGSALSAIIEPMGIKPEALRVALFRLRNDGWLVSEKAGRSSFYFLTEHGLRESEAATPRIYARTPTPISEWRLVVQDVVRMAARQSAEKEMRHAGCLVVAPGVFLAPVDGTQPDIDGFVMTGRADTIPEWLRARTSPPELVSAYQVLEAALDAFCDLMKSAPALSPAQVATLRTVIVHNWRKALLSHPELPEAFFTNEWRGAACRTKVMQTLDRLGRPTLDTLNPR
;
A
#
# COMPACT_ATOMS: atom_id res chain seq x y z
N MET A 1 -88.20 -7.31 2.84
CA MET A 1 -87.23 -7.04 3.90
C MET A 1 -86.19 -8.15 3.94
N ALA A 2 -85.04 -7.97 3.34
CA ALA A 2 -83.96 -8.94 3.33
C ALA A 2 -82.68 -8.22 3.90
N ARG A 3 -82.17 -8.75 5.02
CA ARG A 3 -80.95 -8.27 5.65
C ARG A 3 -79.73 -8.88 4.98
N HIS A 4 -78.81 -8.01 4.51
CA HIS A 4 -77.50 -8.40 4.04
C HIS A 4 -76.56 -8.67 5.27
N PRO A 5 -75.75 -9.74 5.24
CA PRO A 5 -74.72 -9.94 6.26
C PRO A 5 -73.44 -9.13 5.90
N ALA A 6 -72.87 -8.49 6.96
CA ALA A 6 -71.62 -7.77 6.91
C ALA A 6 -70.44 -8.69 6.56
N ARG A 7 -69.63 -8.32 5.60
CA ARG A 7 -68.34 -8.97 5.29
C ARG A 7 -67.34 -8.70 6.38
N GLY A 8 -66.83 -9.74 7.01
CA GLY A 8 -65.73 -9.68 7.95
C GLY A 8 -64.46 -9.15 7.30
N PHE A 9 -63.85 -8.21 7.96
CA PHE A 9 -62.52 -7.64 7.62
C PHE A 9 -61.47 -8.61 8.21
N GLU A 10 -60.80 -9.41 7.40
CA GLU A 10 -59.61 -10.16 7.83
C GLU A 10 -58.40 -9.18 7.80
N PRO A 11 -57.67 -9.01 8.93
CA PRO A 11 -56.43 -8.22 8.94
C PRO A 11 -55.35 -9.01 8.17
N ARG A 12 -54.84 -8.41 7.10
CA ARG A 12 -53.61 -8.86 6.45
C ARG A 12 -52.51 -9.00 7.47
N ALA A 13 -51.86 -10.14 7.53
CA ALA A 13 -50.68 -10.39 8.33
C ALA A 13 -49.66 -9.28 8.13
N GLY A 14 -49.58 -8.34 9.05
CA GLY A 14 -48.56 -7.32 9.11
C GLY A 14 -47.22 -7.98 9.45
N MET A 15 -46.23 -7.73 8.64
CA MET A 15 -44.84 -8.10 8.87
C MET A 15 -44.40 -7.50 10.19
N VAL A 16 -44.32 -8.29 11.24
CA VAL A 16 -43.78 -7.88 12.55
C VAL A 16 -42.29 -7.79 12.40
N ILE A 17 -41.80 -6.61 12.01
CA ILE A 17 -40.38 -6.28 12.18
C ILE A 17 -40.17 -6.12 13.69
N THR A 18 -39.47 -7.07 14.29
CA THR A 18 -39.10 -6.94 15.70
C THR A 18 -38.17 -5.75 15.85
N VAL A 19 -38.33 -4.96 16.92
CA VAL A 19 -37.47 -3.78 17.21
C VAL A 19 -35.98 -4.16 17.17
N SER A 20 -35.62 -5.38 17.52
CA SER A 20 -34.29 -5.96 17.41
C SER A 20 -33.80 -6.07 15.95
N GLY A 21 -34.67 -6.48 15.01
CA GLY A 21 -34.30 -6.58 13.58
C GLY A 21 -34.03 -5.22 12.95
N PHE A 22 -34.87 -4.22 13.25
CA PHE A 22 -34.69 -2.86 12.77
C PHE A 22 -33.40 -2.21 13.33
N TYR A 23 -33.11 -2.43 14.63
CA TYR A 23 -31.89 -1.91 15.26
C TYR A 23 -30.63 -2.52 14.67
N ASN A 24 -30.62 -3.82 14.41
CA ASN A 24 -29.50 -4.50 13.76
C ASN A 24 -29.28 -4.02 12.32
N GLU A 25 -30.33 -3.82 11.55
CA GLU A 25 -30.25 -3.30 10.16
C GLU A 25 -29.69 -1.86 10.12
N VAL A 26 -30.14 -0.98 11.01
CA VAL A 26 -29.63 0.39 11.14
C VAL A 26 -28.16 0.42 11.58
N MET A 27 -27.75 -0.46 12.47
CA MET A 27 -26.36 -0.56 12.92
C MET A 27 -25.46 -1.10 11.80
N GLU A 28 -25.90 -2.11 11.07
CA GLU A 28 -25.16 -2.68 9.94
C GLU A 28 -24.95 -1.66 8.81
N ASP A 29 -25.97 -0.84 8.50
CA ASP A 29 -25.87 0.26 7.55
C ASP A 29 -24.92 1.36 8.03
N ALA A 30 -24.91 1.69 9.30
CA ALA A 30 -23.99 2.67 9.89
C ALA A 30 -22.54 2.18 9.84
N GLU A 31 -22.28 0.92 10.15
CA GLU A 31 -20.96 0.29 10.06
C GLU A 31 -20.45 0.23 8.62
N LYS A 32 -21.33 -0.13 7.70
CA LYS A 32 -21.01 -0.15 6.25
C LYS A 32 -20.70 1.23 5.71
N ASN A 33 -21.46 2.25 6.11
CA ASN A 33 -21.20 3.64 5.77
C ASN A 33 -19.89 4.13 6.34
N TRP A 34 -19.56 3.80 7.60
CA TRP A 34 -18.28 4.15 8.20
C TRP A 34 -17.11 3.56 7.42
N PHE A 35 -17.17 2.26 7.10
CA PHE A 35 -16.12 1.56 6.40
C PHE A 35 -15.89 2.12 4.98
N GLN A 36 -16.96 2.39 4.23
CA GLN A 36 -16.87 3.02 2.91
C GLN A 36 -16.29 4.44 2.99
N HIS A 37 -16.66 5.19 4.02
CA HIS A 37 -16.09 6.51 4.25
C HIS A 37 -14.60 6.42 4.57
N ALA A 38 -14.18 5.48 5.43
CA ALA A 38 -12.78 5.24 5.76
C ALA A 38 -11.94 4.89 4.51
N ILE A 39 -12.47 4.02 3.63
CA ILE A 39 -11.83 3.71 2.35
C ILE A 39 -11.74 4.97 1.47
N SER A 40 -12.81 5.77 1.38
CA SER A 40 -12.84 6.96 0.52
C SER A 40 -11.81 8.01 0.94
N VAL A 41 -11.60 8.20 2.24
CA VAL A 41 -10.58 9.08 2.80
C VAL A 41 -9.17 8.61 2.44
N LEU A 42 -8.93 7.30 2.49
CA LEU A 42 -7.63 6.71 2.17
C LEU A 42 -7.39 6.57 0.66
N THR A 43 -8.43 6.52 -0.18
CA THR A 43 -8.33 6.28 -1.63
C THR A 43 -8.35 7.61 -2.42
N TYR A 44 -7.54 8.57 -2.04
CA TYR A 44 -7.43 9.87 -2.72
C TYR A 44 -6.84 9.78 -4.14
N ASN A 45 -6.13 8.70 -4.46
CA ASN A 45 -5.54 8.47 -5.77
C ASN A 45 -6.32 7.38 -6.53
N ARG A 46 -7.22 7.78 -7.43
CA ARG A 46 -8.08 6.88 -8.21
C ARG A 46 -7.34 6.06 -9.28
N ASN A 47 -6.11 6.42 -9.65
CA ASN A 47 -5.31 5.73 -10.69
C ASN A 47 -4.38 4.67 -10.07
N GLN A 48 -4.92 3.77 -9.28
CA GLN A 48 -4.15 2.67 -8.72
C GLN A 48 -4.05 1.53 -9.75
N ARG A 49 -2.84 1.07 -10.01
CA ARG A 49 -2.61 -0.13 -10.83
C ARG A 49 -2.98 -1.36 -9.98
N VAL A 50 -4.02 -2.06 -10.36
CA VAL A 50 -4.57 -3.20 -9.58
C VAL A 50 -3.50 -4.23 -9.22
N TRP A 51 -2.61 -4.58 -10.16
CA TRP A 51 -1.51 -5.49 -9.88
C TRP A 51 -0.59 -5.01 -8.74
N SER A 52 -0.35 -3.68 -8.63
CA SER A 52 0.49 -3.12 -7.58
C SER A 52 -0.19 -3.14 -6.20
N VAL A 53 -1.52 -3.02 -6.16
CA VAL A 53 -2.31 -3.22 -4.93
C VAL A 53 -2.21 -4.66 -4.47
N ILE A 54 -2.32 -5.62 -5.39
CA ILE A 54 -2.19 -7.05 -5.09
C ILE A 54 -0.79 -7.37 -4.56
N VAL A 55 0.28 -6.87 -5.21
CA VAL A 55 1.66 -7.03 -4.71
C VAL A 55 1.79 -6.49 -3.28
N THR A 56 1.15 -5.35 -2.98
CA THR A 56 1.15 -4.80 -1.62
C THR A 56 0.43 -5.71 -0.64
N LEU A 57 -0.74 -6.24 -1.01
CA LEU A 57 -1.51 -7.17 -0.17
C LEU A 57 -0.68 -8.41 0.16
N PHE A 58 -0.04 -9.02 -0.84
CA PHE A 58 0.82 -10.18 -0.61
C PHE A 58 2.01 -9.84 0.28
N GLY A 59 2.69 -8.72 0.03
CA GLY A 59 3.81 -8.26 0.85
C GLY A 59 3.43 -7.86 2.28
N ASP A 60 2.17 -7.50 2.57
CA ASP A 60 1.71 -7.23 3.93
C ASP A 60 1.16 -8.48 4.63
N LEU A 61 0.38 -9.32 3.94
CA LEU A 61 -0.45 -10.35 4.57
C LEU A 61 -0.02 -11.79 4.28
N VAL A 62 0.71 -12.06 3.19
CA VAL A 62 0.95 -13.42 2.64
C VAL A 62 2.45 -13.62 2.36
N GLN A 63 3.31 -13.21 3.27
CA GLN A 63 4.77 -13.19 3.09
C GLN A 63 5.50 -14.39 3.70
N GLY A 64 4.82 -15.17 4.55
CA GLY A 64 5.42 -16.35 5.16
C GLY A 64 5.59 -17.51 4.17
N HIS A 65 6.65 -18.30 4.36
CA HIS A 65 6.83 -19.53 3.59
C HIS A 65 5.62 -20.46 3.76
N GLY A 66 4.96 -20.78 2.66
CA GLY A 66 3.76 -21.63 2.66
C GLY A 66 2.45 -20.88 2.91
N ASP A 67 2.50 -19.57 3.15
CA ASP A 67 1.32 -18.72 3.29
C ASP A 67 0.48 -18.72 2.01
N LYS A 68 -0.84 -18.92 2.14
CA LYS A 68 -1.77 -18.97 1.03
C LYS A 68 -3.03 -18.19 1.35
N ILE A 69 -3.55 -17.48 0.34
CA ILE A 69 -4.82 -16.77 0.45
C ILE A 69 -5.80 -17.25 -0.61
N SER A 70 -7.06 -17.47 -0.23
CA SER A 70 -8.11 -17.90 -1.15
C SER A 70 -8.56 -16.79 -2.09
N GLY A 71 -9.03 -17.14 -3.27
CA GLY A 71 -9.58 -16.18 -4.23
C GLY A 71 -10.78 -15.40 -3.67
N SER A 72 -11.61 -16.05 -2.83
CA SER A 72 -12.72 -15.38 -2.14
C SER A 72 -12.24 -14.36 -1.13
N ALA A 73 -11.20 -14.66 -0.34
CA ALA A 73 -10.60 -13.70 0.59
C ALA A 73 -9.98 -12.51 -0.17
N LEU A 74 -9.28 -12.77 -1.28
CA LEU A 74 -8.76 -11.69 -2.13
C LEU A 74 -9.87 -10.77 -2.64
N SER A 75 -10.99 -11.34 -3.14
CA SER A 75 -12.15 -10.55 -3.56
C SER A 75 -12.72 -9.73 -2.40
N ALA A 76 -12.94 -10.34 -1.24
CA ALA A 76 -13.49 -9.65 -0.06
C ALA A 76 -12.61 -8.46 0.41
N ILE A 77 -11.30 -8.55 0.23
CA ILE A 77 -10.36 -7.47 0.60
C ILE A 77 -10.28 -6.38 -0.48
N ILE A 78 -10.32 -6.75 -1.75
CA ILE A 78 -10.02 -5.85 -2.88
C ILE A 78 -11.25 -5.13 -3.42
N GLU A 79 -12.41 -5.80 -3.48
CA GLU A 79 -13.64 -5.23 -4.04
C GLU A 79 -14.13 -3.96 -3.31
N PRO A 80 -14.03 -3.84 -1.97
CA PRO A 80 -14.41 -2.61 -1.28
C PRO A 80 -13.61 -1.37 -1.70
N MET A 81 -12.42 -1.56 -2.28
CA MET A 81 -11.61 -0.46 -2.86
C MET A 81 -12.12 0.03 -4.22
N GLY A 82 -13.26 -0.46 -4.70
CA GLY A 82 -13.83 -0.15 -6.01
C GLY A 82 -13.17 -0.89 -7.18
N ILE A 83 -12.36 -1.90 -6.90
CA ILE A 83 -11.70 -2.74 -7.92
C ILE A 83 -12.67 -3.87 -8.32
N LYS A 84 -13.05 -3.87 -9.61
CA LYS A 84 -13.98 -4.87 -10.15
C LYS A 84 -13.37 -6.29 -10.18
N PRO A 85 -14.17 -7.35 -10.01
CA PRO A 85 -13.70 -8.75 -10.04
C PRO A 85 -12.94 -9.11 -11.32
N GLU A 86 -13.32 -8.54 -12.47
CA GLU A 86 -12.63 -8.75 -13.75
C GLU A 86 -11.21 -8.18 -13.71
N ALA A 87 -11.04 -6.97 -13.16
CA ALA A 87 -9.74 -6.32 -13.03
C ALA A 87 -8.82 -7.08 -12.06
N LEU A 88 -9.38 -7.63 -10.98
CA LEU A 88 -8.66 -8.52 -10.06
C LEU A 88 -8.17 -9.78 -10.79
N ARG A 89 -9.04 -10.46 -11.58
CA ARG A 89 -8.66 -11.65 -12.34
C ARG A 89 -7.56 -11.39 -13.35
N VAL A 90 -7.66 -10.27 -14.10
CA VAL A 90 -6.63 -9.86 -15.07
C VAL A 90 -5.30 -9.58 -14.37
N ALA A 91 -5.32 -8.92 -13.22
CA ALA A 91 -4.11 -8.62 -12.47
C ALA A 91 -3.45 -9.88 -11.88
N LEU A 92 -4.24 -10.82 -11.34
CA LEU A 92 -3.75 -12.12 -10.87
C LEU A 92 -3.15 -12.96 -12.02
N PHE A 93 -3.81 -12.97 -13.19
CA PHE A 93 -3.28 -13.64 -14.37
C PHE A 93 -1.94 -13.06 -14.79
N ARG A 94 -1.83 -11.72 -14.85
CA ARG A 94 -0.58 -11.02 -15.17
C ARG A 94 0.52 -11.35 -14.17
N LEU A 95 0.27 -11.25 -12.87
CA LEU A 95 1.27 -11.55 -11.83
C LEU A 95 1.75 -13.00 -11.86
N ARG A 96 0.90 -13.94 -12.30
CA ARG A 96 1.30 -15.32 -12.53
C ARG A 96 2.22 -15.45 -13.74
N ASN A 97 1.90 -14.79 -14.85
CA ASN A 97 2.76 -14.79 -16.06
C ASN A 97 4.09 -14.11 -15.82
N ASP A 98 4.11 -13.05 -15.01
CA ASP A 98 5.32 -12.32 -14.60
C ASP A 98 6.13 -13.10 -13.53
N GLY A 99 5.69 -14.30 -13.13
CA GLY A 99 6.39 -15.17 -12.18
C GLY A 99 6.36 -14.70 -10.72
N TRP A 100 5.45 -13.80 -10.36
CA TRP A 100 5.26 -13.32 -8.98
C TRP A 100 4.42 -14.25 -8.12
N LEU A 101 3.38 -14.82 -8.72
CA LEU A 101 2.39 -15.63 -8.02
C LEU A 101 2.26 -17.01 -8.64
N VAL A 102 1.88 -17.96 -7.79
CA VAL A 102 1.39 -19.29 -8.19
C VAL A 102 -0.03 -19.45 -7.67
N SER A 103 -0.83 -20.31 -8.33
CA SER A 103 -2.13 -20.69 -7.81
C SER A 103 -2.27 -22.21 -7.81
N GLU A 104 -2.91 -22.73 -6.76
CA GLU A 104 -3.32 -24.12 -6.68
C GLU A 104 -4.83 -24.22 -6.45
N LYS A 105 -5.43 -25.33 -6.89
CA LYS A 105 -6.83 -25.63 -6.63
C LYS A 105 -6.94 -26.58 -5.44
N ALA A 106 -7.80 -26.23 -4.48
CA ALA A 106 -8.22 -27.11 -3.39
C ALA A 106 -9.75 -27.18 -3.41
N GLY A 107 -10.30 -28.28 -3.95
CA GLY A 107 -11.72 -28.44 -4.18
C GLY A 107 -12.28 -27.39 -5.15
N ARG A 108 -13.25 -26.59 -4.70
CA ARG A 108 -13.87 -25.50 -5.48
C ARG A 108 -13.13 -24.16 -5.37
N SER A 109 -12.15 -24.07 -4.48
CA SER A 109 -11.43 -22.84 -4.20
C SER A 109 -10.06 -22.82 -4.89
N SER A 110 -9.63 -21.63 -5.31
CA SER A 110 -8.26 -21.39 -5.76
C SER A 110 -7.51 -20.63 -4.66
N PHE A 111 -6.32 -21.08 -4.36
CA PHE A 111 -5.42 -20.42 -3.43
C PHE A 111 -4.23 -19.84 -4.19
N TYR A 112 -3.78 -18.67 -3.75
CA TYR A 112 -2.68 -17.92 -4.35
C TYR A 112 -1.58 -17.72 -3.33
N PHE A 113 -0.32 -17.78 -3.76
CA PHE A 113 0.86 -17.58 -2.94
C PHE A 113 2.02 -17.03 -3.76
N LEU A 114 3.00 -16.44 -3.08
CA LEU A 114 4.20 -15.91 -3.73
C LEU A 114 5.08 -17.06 -4.24
N THR A 115 5.67 -16.86 -5.43
CA THR A 115 6.80 -17.68 -5.89
C THR A 115 8.06 -17.32 -5.08
N GLU A 116 9.14 -18.09 -5.22
CA GLU A 116 10.42 -17.70 -4.65
C GLU A 116 10.92 -16.34 -5.15
N HIS A 117 10.64 -16.01 -6.43
CA HIS A 117 10.94 -14.69 -6.98
C HIS A 117 10.10 -13.61 -6.29
N GLY A 118 8.77 -13.79 -6.24
CA GLY A 118 7.86 -12.83 -5.59
C GLY A 118 8.18 -12.65 -4.10
N LEU A 119 8.59 -13.71 -3.41
CA LEU A 119 9.00 -13.66 -2.00
C LEU A 119 10.27 -12.82 -1.84
N ARG A 120 11.33 -13.11 -2.60
CA ARG A 120 12.57 -12.32 -2.56
C ARG A 120 12.35 -10.83 -2.83
N GLU A 121 11.56 -10.49 -3.85
CA GLU A 121 11.24 -9.09 -4.17
C GLU A 121 10.46 -8.41 -3.05
N SER A 122 9.53 -9.13 -2.41
CA SER A 122 8.78 -8.62 -1.26
C SER A 122 9.67 -8.44 -0.04
N GLU A 123 10.52 -9.41 0.27
CA GLU A 123 11.46 -9.38 1.39
C GLU A 123 12.48 -8.25 1.25
N ALA A 124 12.97 -7.99 0.04
CA ALA A 124 13.90 -6.90 -0.24
C ALA A 124 13.30 -5.52 0.07
N ALA A 125 11.99 -5.33 -0.17
CA ALA A 125 11.31 -4.06 0.08
C ALA A 125 10.81 -3.90 1.53
N THR A 126 10.56 -5.01 2.22
CA THR A 126 9.93 -5.04 3.55
C THR A 126 10.69 -4.24 4.62
N PRO A 127 12.03 -4.33 4.76
CA PRO A 127 12.76 -3.57 5.78
C PRO A 127 12.53 -2.08 5.65
N ARG A 128 12.53 -1.55 4.41
CA ARG A 128 12.32 -0.12 4.15
C ARG A 128 10.87 0.30 4.42
N ILE A 129 9.89 -0.52 4.04
CA ILE A 129 8.46 -0.22 4.18
C ILE A 129 8.04 -0.17 5.66
N TYR A 130 8.53 -1.12 6.47
CA TYR A 130 8.09 -1.28 7.87
C TYR A 130 9.11 -0.76 8.89
N ALA A 131 10.22 -0.17 8.46
CA ALA A 131 11.15 0.51 9.36
C ALA A 131 10.44 1.61 10.15
N ARG A 132 10.55 1.59 11.48
CA ARG A 132 10.03 2.66 12.35
C ARG A 132 10.90 3.91 12.31
N THR A 133 12.19 3.70 12.16
CA THR A 133 13.19 4.75 11.97
C THR A 133 13.97 4.47 10.69
N PRO A 134 14.31 5.50 9.90
CA PRO A 134 15.22 5.32 8.77
C PRO A 134 16.54 4.73 9.22
N THR A 135 17.17 3.91 8.39
CA THR A 135 18.54 3.45 8.65
C THR A 135 19.50 4.67 8.62
N PRO A 136 20.30 4.89 9.67
CA PRO A 136 21.27 5.97 9.65
C PRO A 136 22.31 5.71 8.54
N ILE A 137 22.38 6.60 7.58
CA ILE A 137 23.41 6.56 6.53
C ILE A 137 24.48 7.55 6.92
N SER A 138 25.64 7.05 7.32
CA SER A 138 26.77 7.88 7.75
C SER A 138 27.80 8.12 6.65
N GLU A 139 27.88 7.21 5.69
CA GLU A 139 28.85 7.27 4.60
C GLU A 139 28.20 7.10 3.25
N TRP A 140 28.76 7.82 2.28
CA TRP A 140 28.27 7.90 0.92
C TRP A 140 29.35 7.46 -0.04
N ARG A 141 28.91 6.84 -1.12
CA ARG A 141 29.73 6.58 -2.28
C ARG A 141 29.40 7.60 -3.35
N LEU A 142 30.39 8.42 -3.70
CA LEU A 142 30.33 9.27 -4.88
C LEU A 142 30.84 8.47 -6.08
N VAL A 143 30.05 8.39 -7.13
CA VAL A 143 30.40 7.72 -8.38
C VAL A 143 30.40 8.76 -9.48
N VAL A 144 31.52 8.84 -10.20
CA VAL A 144 31.66 9.71 -11.37
C VAL A 144 31.95 8.85 -12.60
N GLN A 145 31.05 8.91 -13.58
CA GLN A 145 31.18 8.20 -14.86
C GLN A 145 31.52 9.18 -15.98
N ASP A 146 32.37 8.73 -16.89
CA ASP A 146 32.60 9.44 -18.16
C ASP A 146 31.40 9.24 -19.09
N VAL A 147 30.62 10.31 -19.28
CA VAL A 147 29.38 10.25 -20.06
C VAL A 147 29.51 11.11 -21.31
N VAL A 148 30.17 10.57 -22.32
CA VAL A 148 30.50 11.30 -23.56
C VAL A 148 29.29 11.45 -24.51
N ARG A 149 28.27 10.56 -24.44
CA ARG A 149 27.11 10.57 -25.34
C ARG A 149 25.79 10.70 -24.61
N MET A 150 24.88 11.56 -25.10
CA MET A 150 23.57 11.85 -24.50
C MET A 150 22.73 10.57 -24.26
N ALA A 151 22.70 9.64 -25.21
CA ALA A 151 21.93 8.40 -25.07
C ALA A 151 22.53 7.47 -24.00
N ALA A 152 23.85 7.34 -23.94
CA ALA A 152 24.54 6.57 -22.90
C ALA A 152 24.31 7.17 -21.51
N ARG A 153 24.28 8.49 -21.41
CA ARG A 153 23.96 9.20 -20.18
C ARG A 153 22.56 8.88 -19.65
N GLN A 154 21.53 8.94 -20.49
CA GLN A 154 20.15 8.65 -20.08
C GLN A 154 19.99 7.20 -19.61
N SER A 155 20.66 6.25 -20.27
CA SER A 155 20.68 4.84 -19.84
C SER A 155 21.34 4.69 -18.48
N ALA A 156 22.53 5.25 -18.31
CA ALA A 156 23.27 5.21 -17.04
C ALA A 156 22.48 5.85 -15.89
N GLU A 157 21.91 7.04 -16.11
CA GLU A 157 21.07 7.69 -15.09
C GLU A 157 19.86 6.83 -14.71
N LYS A 158 19.23 6.15 -15.67
CA LYS A 158 18.10 5.25 -15.40
C LYS A 158 18.52 4.03 -14.59
N GLU A 159 19.62 3.39 -14.96
CA GLU A 159 20.19 2.23 -14.25
C GLU A 159 20.58 2.59 -12.81
N MET A 160 21.27 3.73 -12.64
CA MET A 160 21.69 4.23 -11.34
C MET A 160 20.50 4.57 -10.43
N ARG A 161 19.41 5.16 -10.98
CA ARG A 161 18.18 5.40 -10.23
C ARG A 161 17.51 4.09 -9.80
N HIS A 162 17.49 3.06 -10.66
CA HIS A 162 16.97 1.74 -10.31
C HIS A 162 17.79 1.07 -9.21
N ALA A 163 19.11 1.31 -9.21
CA ALA A 163 20.01 0.85 -8.15
C ALA A 163 19.92 1.71 -6.85
N GLY A 164 18.97 2.64 -6.76
CA GLY A 164 18.75 3.46 -5.57
C GLY A 164 19.73 4.63 -5.43
N CYS A 165 20.46 4.98 -6.47
CA CYS A 165 21.39 6.11 -6.44
C CYS A 165 20.67 7.46 -6.67
N LEU A 166 21.14 8.49 -6.00
CA LEU A 166 20.77 9.87 -6.27
C LEU A 166 21.61 10.42 -7.42
N VAL A 167 20.96 10.93 -8.47
CA VAL A 167 21.64 11.65 -9.54
C VAL A 167 21.93 13.09 -9.10
N VAL A 168 23.16 13.40 -8.82
CA VAL A 168 23.60 14.74 -8.35
C VAL A 168 23.82 15.68 -9.54
N ALA A 169 24.48 15.20 -10.59
CA ALA A 169 24.73 15.91 -11.84
C ALA A 169 24.85 14.88 -12.97
N PRO A 170 24.93 15.28 -14.24
CA PRO A 170 25.21 14.37 -15.34
C PRO A 170 26.48 13.55 -15.09
N GLY A 171 26.34 12.22 -15.04
CA GLY A 171 27.46 11.32 -14.74
C GLY A 171 27.96 11.32 -13.30
N VAL A 172 27.27 12.03 -12.38
CA VAL A 172 27.63 12.10 -10.98
C VAL A 172 26.50 11.57 -10.11
N PHE A 173 26.78 10.52 -9.36
CA PHE A 173 25.80 9.79 -8.57
C PHE A 173 26.24 9.67 -7.12
N LEU A 174 25.29 9.65 -6.23
CA LEU A 174 25.50 9.43 -4.80
C LEU A 174 24.70 8.22 -4.36
N ALA A 175 25.33 7.27 -3.70
CA ALA A 175 24.72 6.05 -3.16
C ALA A 175 25.12 5.83 -1.71
N PRO A 176 24.27 5.21 -0.88
CA PRO A 176 24.69 4.74 0.44
C PRO A 176 25.75 3.63 0.29
N VAL A 177 26.68 3.55 1.22
CA VAL A 177 27.75 2.52 1.20
C VAL A 177 27.17 1.13 1.37
N ASP A 178 26.13 0.98 2.20
CA ASP A 178 25.51 -0.30 2.57
C ASP A 178 24.50 -0.83 1.54
N GLY A 179 24.25 -0.08 0.44
CA GLY A 179 23.33 -0.47 -0.62
C GLY A 179 23.90 -1.51 -1.58
N THR A 180 23.00 -2.14 -2.36
CA THR A 180 23.40 -2.98 -3.51
C THR A 180 24.26 -2.16 -4.43
N GLN A 181 25.48 -2.66 -4.68
CA GLN A 181 26.43 -1.96 -5.56
C GLN A 181 26.18 -2.43 -6.99
N PRO A 182 25.74 -1.55 -7.89
CA PRO A 182 25.86 -1.85 -9.30
C PRO A 182 27.36 -1.96 -9.66
N ASP A 183 27.69 -2.89 -10.53
CA ASP A 183 29.01 -2.96 -11.15
C ASP A 183 29.16 -1.71 -12.03
N ILE A 184 29.97 -0.75 -11.56
CA ILE A 184 30.01 0.59 -12.15
C ILE A 184 31.42 0.84 -12.68
N ASP A 185 31.52 0.99 -13.98
CA ASP A 185 32.71 1.57 -14.59
C ASP A 185 32.74 3.08 -14.34
N GLY A 186 33.58 3.51 -13.40
CA GLY A 186 33.66 4.90 -12.98
C GLY A 186 34.63 5.14 -11.83
N PHE A 187 34.96 6.41 -11.62
CA PHE A 187 35.70 6.84 -10.43
C PHE A 187 34.80 6.78 -9.21
N VAL A 188 35.19 6.03 -8.21
CA VAL A 188 34.42 5.81 -6.98
C VAL A 188 35.20 6.34 -5.77
N MET A 189 34.55 7.17 -4.97
CA MET A 189 35.08 7.67 -3.70
C MET A 189 34.05 7.45 -2.59
N THR A 190 34.50 7.00 -1.43
CA THR A 190 33.67 6.88 -0.24
C THR A 190 34.00 7.96 0.77
N GLY A 191 32.99 8.55 1.38
CA GLY A 191 33.18 9.62 2.37
C GLY A 191 31.87 10.09 2.98
N ARG A 192 31.96 11.16 3.78
CA ARG A 192 30.83 11.78 4.47
C ARG A 192 30.42 13.06 3.74
N ALA A 193 29.15 13.39 3.80
CA ALA A 193 28.65 14.66 3.29
C ALA A 193 28.66 15.69 4.44
N ASP A 194 29.56 16.64 4.37
CA ASP A 194 29.68 17.69 5.40
C ASP A 194 28.60 18.78 5.24
N THR A 195 28.22 19.07 3.99
CA THR A 195 27.23 20.09 3.67
C THR A 195 26.33 19.65 2.54
N ILE A 196 25.02 19.85 2.70
CA ILE A 196 24.02 19.60 1.67
C ILE A 196 23.42 20.93 1.25
N PRO A 197 23.76 21.42 0.04
CA PRO A 197 23.31 22.73 -0.43
C PRO A 197 21.81 22.70 -0.80
N GLU A 198 21.17 23.88 -0.76
CA GLU A 198 19.73 24.01 -1.01
C GLU A 198 19.30 23.51 -2.40
N TRP A 199 20.12 23.72 -3.43
CA TRP A 199 19.81 23.23 -4.77
C TRP A 199 19.72 21.68 -4.83
N LEU A 200 20.51 20.97 -3.98
CA LEU A 200 20.44 19.51 -3.90
C LEU A 200 19.19 19.08 -3.14
N ARG A 201 18.85 19.75 -2.03
CA ARG A 201 17.61 19.52 -1.30
C ARG A 201 16.37 19.75 -2.17
N ALA A 202 16.35 20.82 -2.96
CA ALA A 202 15.26 21.07 -3.91
C ALA A 202 15.15 19.95 -4.97
N ARG A 203 16.28 19.39 -5.42
CA ARG A 203 16.30 18.28 -6.38
C ARG A 203 15.79 16.97 -5.80
N THR A 204 16.06 16.70 -4.53
CA THR A 204 15.56 15.50 -3.82
C THR A 204 14.13 15.65 -3.34
N SER A 205 13.60 16.86 -3.30
CA SER A 205 12.25 17.20 -2.88
C SER A 205 11.44 17.85 -4.03
N PRO A 206 11.26 17.19 -5.18
CA PRO A 206 10.44 17.77 -6.24
C PRO A 206 9.01 17.99 -5.73
N PRO A 207 8.29 19.04 -6.21
CA PRO A 207 6.97 19.41 -5.69
C PRO A 207 5.96 18.27 -5.68
N GLU A 208 6.01 17.39 -6.67
CA GLU A 208 5.12 16.23 -6.79
C GLU A 208 5.34 15.23 -5.65
N LEU A 209 6.59 15.04 -5.24
CA LEU A 209 6.97 14.15 -4.14
C LEU A 209 6.53 14.76 -2.80
N VAL A 210 6.82 16.04 -2.57
CA VAL A 210 6.39 16.76 -1.36
C VAL A 210 4.87 16.72 -1.23
N SER A 211 4.15 17.04 -2.30
CA SER A 211 2.69 16.99 -2.34
C SER A 211 2.15 15.58 -2.06
N ALA A 212 2.79 14.52 -2.60
CA ALA A 212 2.36 13.14 -2.35
C ALA A 212 2.42 12.79 -0.86
N TYR A 213 3.46 13.24 -0.15
CA TYR A 213 3.58 13.02 1.29
C TYR A 213 2.60 13.86 2.10
N GLN A 214 2.37 15.12 1.72
CA GLN A 214 1.39 15.99 2.38
C GLN A 214 -0.04 15.42 2.26
N VAL A 215 -0.42 14.94 1.07
CA VAL A 215 -1.73 14.32 0.84
C VAL A 215 -1.86 13.01 1.63
N LEU A 216 -0.81 12.19 1.68
CA LEU A 216 -0.80 10.97 2.48
C LEU A 216 -0.96 11.29 3.97
N GLU A 217 -0.23 12.29 4.47
CA GLU A 217 -0.31 12.72 5.86
C GLU A 217 -1.72 13.18 6.22
N ALA A 218 -2.33 14.04 5.40
CA ALA A 218 -3.69 14.52 5.60
C ALA A 218 -4.73 13.39 5.59
N ALA A 219 -4.58 12.43 4.67
CA ALA A 219 -5.46 11.26 4.62
C ALA A 219 -5.34 10.37 5.87
N LEU A 220 -4.13 10.19 6.37
CA LEU A 220 -3.89 9.44 7.62
C LEU A 220 -4.46 10.16 8.83
N ASP A 221 -4.34 11.49 8.91
CA ASP A 221 -4.94 12.28 10.00
C ASP A 221 -6.46 12.15 10.01
N ALA A 222 -7.11 12.33 8.86
CA ALA A 222 -8.55 12.17 8.73
C ALA A 222 -8.99 10.73 9.06
N PHE A 223 -8.24 9.72 8.63
CA PHE A 223 -8.50 8.33 8.98
C PHE A 223 -8.33 8.07 10.49
N CYS A 224 -7.29 8.61 11.12
CA CYS A 224 -7.08 8.49 12.56
C CYS A 224 -8.22 9.12 13.37
N ASP A 225 -8.80 10.22 12.88
CA ASP A 225 -9.97 10.84 13.50
C ASP A 225 -11.21 9.94 13.36
N LEU A 226 -11.45 9.36 12.20
CA LEU A 226 -12.52 8.37 11.98
C LEU A 226 -12.36 7.15 12.89
N MET A 227 -11.14 6.68 13.10
CA MET A 227 -10.86 5.53 13.97
C MET A 227 -11.26 5.73 15.44
N LYS A 228 -11.52 6.97 15.88
CA LYS A 228 -12.01 7.24 17.24
C LYS A 228 -13.44 6.74 17.47
N SER A 229 -14.24 6.66 16.40
CA SER A 229 -15.62 6.16 16.40
C SER A 229 -15.78 4.88 15.54
N ALA A 230 -14.70 4.14 15.35
CA ALA A 230 -14.72 2.94 14.51
C ALA A 230 -15.60 1.85 15.16
N PRO A 231 -16.49 1.20 14.39
CA PRO A 231 -17.17 0.00 14.84
C PRO A 231 -16.18 -1.18 14.95
N ALA A 232 -16.64 -2.33 15.40
CA ALA A 232 -15.87 -3.56 15.34
C ALA A 232 -15.66 -3.96 13.87
N LEU A 233 -14.41 -4.03 13.45
CA LEU A 233 -14.06 -4.37 12.07
C LEU A 233 -13.83 -5.88 11.90
N SER A 234 -14.37 -6.45 10.82
CA SER A 234 -14.04 -7.82 10.44
C SER A 234 -12.58 -7.94 9.98
N PRO A 235 -11.97 -9.15 10.03
CA PRO A 235 -10.61 -9.37 9.53
C PRO A 235 -10.41 -8.90 8.08
N ALA A 236 -11.40 -9.11 7.20
CA ALA A 236 -11.34 -8.67 5.81
C ALA A 236 -11.34 -7.14 5.68
N GLN A 237 -12.16 -6.42 6.49
CA GLN A 237 -12.17 -4.97 6.53
C GLN A 237 -10.84 -4.40 7.03
N VAL A 238 -10.26 -4.99 8.08
CA VAL A 238 -8.92 -4.63 8.55
C VAL A 238 -7.88 -4.84 7.45
N ALA A 239 -7.90 -5.98 6.77
CA ALA A 239 -7.01 -6.29 5.65
C ALA A 239 -7.14 -5.27 4.51
N THR A 240 -8.38 -4.85 4.16
CA THR A 240 -8.64 -3.81 3.16
C THR A 240 -7.98 -2.48 3.54
N LEU A 241 -8.25 -1.98 4.75
CA LEU A 241 -7.71 -0.71 5.23
C LEU A 241 -6.17 -0.74 5.29
N ARG A 242 -5.60 -1.82 5.82
CA ARG A 242 -4.15 -2.03 5.82
C ARG A 242 -3.57 -1.99 4.41
N THR A 243 -4.17 -2.73 3.48
CA THR A 243 -3.70 -2.79 2.09
C THR A 243 -3.68 -1.40 1.44
N VAL A 244 -4.72 -0.58 1.64
CA VAL A 244 -4.76 0.80 1.11
C VAL A 244 -3.65 1.66 1.72
N ILE A 245 -3.51 1.64 3.05
CA ILE A 245 -2.51 2.43 3.77
C ILE A 245 -1.09 2.04 3.32
N VAL A 246 -0.77 0.74 3.35
CA VAL A 246 0.55 0.24 2.95
C VAL A 246 0.82 0.52 1.47
N HIS A 247 -0.20 0.41 0.61
CA HIS A 247 -0.05 0.70 -0.82
C HIS A 247 0.31 2.17 -1.07
N ASN A 248 -0.39 3.10 -0.44
CA ASN A 248 -0.11 4.53 -0.57
C ASN A 248 1.27 4.88 -0.02
N TRP A 249 1.60 4.35 1.16
CA TRP A 249 2.91 4.52 1.80
C TRP A 249 4.04 3.97 0.92
N ARG A 250 3.93 2.71 0.48
CA ARG A 250 4.91 2.07 -0.39
C ARG A 250 5.12 2.85 -1.68
N LYS A 251 4.05 3.35 -2.30
CA LYS A 251 4.12 4.12 -3.54
C LYS A 251 4.91 5.42 -3.34
N ALA A 252 4.67 6.15 -2.26
CA ALA A 252 5.42 7.37 -1.94
C ALA A 252 6.89 7.03 -1.58
N LEU A 253 7.09 6.07 -0.69
CA LEU A 253 8.39 5.70 -0.17
C LEU A 253 9.35 5.18 -1.25
N LEU A 254 8.88 4.32 -2.16
CA LEU A 254 9.71 3.71 -3.20
C LEU A 254 9.86 4.58 -4.45
N SER A 255 9.26 5.77 -4.50
CA SER A 255 9.41 6.70 -5.61
C SER A 255 10.70 7.51 -5.59
N HIS A 256 11.45 7.46 -4.50
CA HIS A 256 12.74 8.15 -4.32
C HIS A 256 13.76 7.25 -3.63
N PRO A 257 15.07 7.52 -3.76
CA PRO A 257 16.10 6.78 -3.01
C PRO A 257 15.93 6.97 -1.50
N GLU A 258 16.48 6.04 -0.71
CA GLU A 258 16.53 6.19 0.74
C GLU A 258 17.64 7.19 1.09
N LEU A 259 17.24 8.32 1.65
CA LEU A 259 18.13 9.42 2.00
C LEU A 259 17.82 9.90 3.43
N PRO A 260 18.82 10.34 4.19
CA PRO A 260 18.61 11.05 5.46
C PRO A 260 17.78 12.31 5.27
N GLU A 261 17.03 12.73 6.30
CA GLU A 261 16.17 13.91 6.24
C GLU A 261 16.91 15.19 5.88
N ALA A 262 18.19 15.29 6.22
CA ALA A 262 19.03 16.44 5.85
C ALA A 262 19.13 16.69 4.34
N PHE A 263 18.86 15.69 3.51
CA PHE A 263 18.83 15.81 2.05
C PHE A 263 17.55 16.40 1.49
N PHE A 264 16.53 16.58 2.32
CA PHE A 264 15.23 17.10 1.88
C PHE A 264 15.03 18.55 2.35
N THR A 265 14.08 19.24 1.73
CA THR A 265 13.70 20.60 2.15
C THR A 265 12.92 20.57 3.47
N ASN A 266 12.73 21.73 4.10
CA ASN A 266 11.97 21.85 5.35
C ASN A 266 10.48 21.47 5.21
N GLU A 267 9.98 21.44 3.99
CA GLU A 267 8.59 21.00 3.69
C GLU A 267 8.44 19.47 3.65
N TRP A 268 9.53 18.74 3.75
CA TRP A 268 9.55 17.28 3.75
C TRP A 268 8.77 16.70 4.92
N ARG A 269 7.89 15.73 4.61
CA ARG A 269 7.00 15.09 5.58
C ARG A 269 7.25 13.60 5.75
N GLY A 270 8.37 13.08 5.25
CA GLY A 270 8.66 11.64 5.22
C GLY A 270 8.68 10.97 6.58
N ALA A 271 9.36 11.57 7.58
CA ALA A 271 9.40 11.02 8.94
C ALA A 271 8.04 11.10 9.63
N ALA A 272 7.32 12.21 9.48
CA ALA A 272 5.98 12.37 10.03
C ALA A 272 5.01 11.31 9.45
N CYS A 273 5.01 11.13 8.12
CA CYS A 273 4.23 10.10 7.47
C CYS A 273 4.60 8.69 7.94
N ARG A 274 5.90 8.37 8.04
CA ARG A 274 6.39 7.09 8.56
C ARG A 274 5.81 6.79 9.93
N THR A 275 5.96 7.73 10.85
CA THR A 275 5.45 7.60 12.22
C THR A 275 3.93 7.34 12.23
N LYS A 276 3.15 8.13 11.48
CA LYS A 276 1.70 7.97 11.39
C LYS A 276 1.28 6.64 10.76
N VAL A 277 1.94 6.22 9.68
CA VAL A 277 1.68 4.92 9.06
C VAL A 277 1.90 3.79 10.06
N MET A 278 3.07 3.76 10.74
CA MET A 278 3.38 2.69 11.68
C MET A 278 2.38 2.66 12.86
N GLN A 279 2.06 3.81 13.44
CA GLN A 279 1.06 3.92 14.51
C GLN A 279 -0.32 3.45 14.04
N THR A 280 -0.71 3.80 12.83
CA THR A 280 -2.00 3.37 12.26
C THR A 280 -2.06 1.87 12.03
N LEU A 281 -0.98 1.28 11.49
CA LEU A 281 -0.87 -0.16 11.29
C LEU A 281 -0.87 -0.93 12.61
N ASP A 282 -0.24 -0.39 13.66
CA ASP A 282 -0.27 -0.98 15.01
C ASP A 282 -1.70 -1.00 15.58
N ARG A 283 -2.46 0.10 15.42
CA ARG A 283 -3.85 0.18 15.89
C ARG A 283 -4.78 -0.78 15.16
N LEU A 284 -4.62 -0.93 13.85
CA LEU A 284 -5.41 -1.87 13.05
C LEU A 284 -5.09 -3.32 13.39
N GLY A 285 -3.86 -3.62 13.82
CA GLY A 285 -3.37 -4.97 13.91
C GLY A 285 -3.20 -5.62 12.54
N ARG A 286 -2.70 -6.84 12.50
CA ARG A 286 -2.54 -7.64 11.27
C ARG A 286 -3.42 -8.88 11.39
N PRO A 287 -4.44 -9.07 10.53
CA PRO A 287 -5.26 -10.27 10.54
C PRO A 287 -4.42 -11.48 10.11
N THR A 288 -4.72 -12.63 10.68
CA THR A 288 -4.08 -13.89 10.30
C THR A 288 -4.76 -14.50 9.08
N LEU A 289 -4.03 -15.29 8.31
CA LEU A 289 -4.59 -15.97 7.13
C LEU A 289 -5.72 -16.94 7.50
N ASP A 290 -5.69 -17.54 8.68
CA ASP A 290 -6.78 -18.40 9.18
C ASP A 290 -8.08 -17.64 9.38
N THR A 291 -8.01 -16.35 9.74
CA THR A 291 -9.19 -15.50 9.89
C THR A 291 -9.71 -14.92 8.57
N LEU A 292 -8.86 -14.88 7.55
CA LEU A 292 -9.18 -14.36 6.21
C LEU A 292 -9.70 -15.44 5.28
N ASN A 293 -9.17 -16.65 5.36
CA ASN A 293 -9.61 -17.76 4.51
C ASN A 293 -10.90 -18.37 5.08
N PRO A 294 -11.96 -18.47 4.28
CA PRO A 294 -13.17 -19.16 4.71
C PRO A 294 -12.86 -20.65 4.97
N ARG A 295 -13.44 -21.19 6.02
CA ARG A 295 -13.38 -22.62 6.35
C ARG A 295 -14.23 -23.47 5.41
#